data_791ea763805cffb5c92065c55d913442
#
_entry.id   791ea763805cffb5c92065c55d913442
#
_cell.length_a   1.000
_cell.length_b   1.000
_cell.length_c   1.000
_cell.angle_alpha   90.00
_cell.angle_beta   90.00
_cell.angle_gamma   90.00
#
_symmetry.space_group_name_H-M   'P 1'
#
loop_
_entity.id
_entity.type
_entity.pdbx_description
1 polymer ?
#
loop_
_entity_poly.entity_id
_entity_poly.type
_entity_poly.pdbx_seq_one_letter_code
_entity_poly.pdbx_strand_id
1 'polypeptide(L)'
;MTESSTSPAPVVVVTGANGLVGSHVCAALVERGASVRAVVRRLGTAPALPGVEERVGDFTEPDFAAREVEGATAVVTTVHPMGKDLVAQYRVGVEGTATFARAAAKAGVERLVHISTAAVYDRSPGTGDVTESSPLVGDNAGDYPVTKRDADAALAEIEGTTRVLLRPPAILGPGETSIWNTLRPAEVRDDPDARRVNPDKTFPWVHVADLAAFAADLACGRVSPSEDPTTGPVPGGCTPVNVAAGPATWRVYHQTVTSALGVEPEWEETPVWTGQLRAERAIAWGWGPRVDLAQALAEIGEGLREESR
;
A
#
# COMPACT_ATOMS: atom_id res chain seq x y z
N MET A 1 37.61 -16.06 19.27
CA MET A 1 37.12 -14.77 18.73
C MET A 1 36.35 -15.11 17.48
N THR A 2 35.05 -15.20 17.57
CA THR A 2 34.17 -15.42 16.40
C THR A 2 33.98 -14.07 15.72
N GLU A 3 34.58 -13.92 14.53
CA GLU A 3 34.28 -12.79 13.66
C GLU A 3 32.80 -12.78 13.39
N SER A 4 32.11 -11.77 13.91
CA SER A 4 30.73 -11.48 13.57
C SER A 4 30.71 -11.05 12.10
N SER A 5 30.38 -11.97 11.21
CA SER A 5 30.11 -11.68 9.79
C SER A 5 28.89 -10.77 9.72
N THR A 6 29.09 -9.47 9.78
CA THR A 6 28.04 -8.50 9.46
C THR A 6 27.77 -8.58 7.97
N SER A 7 26.69 -9.25 7.58
CA SER A 7 26.18 -9.14 6.21
C SER A 7 26.01 -7.66 5.85
N PRO A 8 26.36 -7.27 4.61
CA PRO A 8 26.21 -5.88 4.19
C PRO A 8 24.75 -5.42 4.35
N ALA A 9 24.58 -4.16 4.71
CA ALA A 9 23.27 -3.58 4.86
C ALA A 9 22.45 -3.73 3.55
N PRO A 10 21.18 -4.15 3.63
CA PRO A 10 20.36 -4.30 2.42
C PRO A 10 20.19 -2.95 1.71
N VAL A 11 20.30 -2.97 0.39
CA VAL A 11 20.01 -1.81 -0.46
C VAL A 11 18.61 -1.99 -1.04
N VAL A 12 17.70 -1.09 -0.69
CA VAL A 12 16.29 -1.19 -1.10
C VAL A 12 15.90 0.01 -1.97
N VAL A 13 15.35 -0.25 -3.15
CA VAL A 13 14.80 0.78 -4.03
C VAL A 13 13.32 0.97 -3.73
N VAL A 14 12.89 2.21 -3.49
CA VAL A 14 11.49 2.54 -3.23
C VAL A 14 10.98 3.47 -4.33
N THR A 15 10.03 3.03 -5.16
CA THR A 15 9.37 3.91 -6.13
C THR A 15 8.20 4.63 -5.48
N GLY A 16 7.96 5.90 -5.84
CA GLY A 16 6.93 6.71 -5.20
C GLY A 16 7.28 7.10 -3.75
N ALA A 17 8.56 7.24 -3.47
CA ALA A 17 9.11 7.49 -2.13
C ALA A 17 8.57 8.76 -1.44
N ASN A 18 8.04 9.72 -2.20
CA ASN A 18 7.45 10.97 -1.68
C ASN A 18 5.93 10.90 -1.44
N GLY A 19 5.28 9.75 -1.72
CA GLY A 19 3.86 9.52 -1.39
C GLY A 19 3.69 9.09 0.06
N LEU A 20 2.43 9.03 0.53
CA LEU A 20 2.09 8.63 1.91
C LEU A 20 2.76 7.30 2.29
N VAL A 21 2.52 6.24 1.54
CA VAL A 21 3.08 4.91 1.86
C VAL A 21 4.57 4.87 1.62
N GLY A 22 5.06 5.44 0.49
CA GLY A 22 6.48 5.40 0.13
C GLY A 22 7.38 6.08 1.16
N SER A 23 6.98 7.23 1.70
CA SER A 23 7.76 7.95 2.72
C SER A 23 7.86 7.18 4.04
N HIS A 24 6.75 6.56 4.48
CA HIS A 24 6.75 5.71 5.67
C HIS A 24 7.56 4.42 5.46
N VAL A 25 7.53 3.84 4.26
CA VAL A 25 8.38 2.69 3.90
C VAL A 25 9.86 3.08 3.95
N CYS A 26 10.25 4.25 3.42
CA CYS A 26 11.63 4.73 3.52
C CYS A 26 12.08 4.85 4.99
N ALA A 27 11.27 5.44 5.85
CA ALA A 27 11.56 5.55 7.28
C ALA A 27 11.70 4.17 7.95
N ALA A 28 10.73 3.28 7.71
CA ALA A 28 10.75 1.93 8.26
C ALA A 28 11.95 1.09 7.79
N LEU A 29 12.43 1.29 6.56
CA LEU A 29 13.64 0.64 6.02
C LEU A 29 14.90 1.15 6.72
N VAL A 30 15.01 2.47 6.90
CA VAL A 30 16.14 3.09 7.62
C VAL A 30 16.22 2.58 9.06
N GLU A 31 15.10 2.48 9.77
CA GLU A 31 15.03 1.90 11.13
C GLU A 31 15.53 0.45 11.18
N ARG A 32 15.45 -0.27 10.07
CA ARG A 32 15.95 -1.65 9.93
C ARG A 32 17.40 -1.74 9.48
N GLY A 33 18.05 -0.60 9.30
CA GLY A 33 19.45 -0.51 8.89
C GLY A 33 19.66 -0.67 7.38
N ALA A 34 18.62 -0.54 6.57
CA ALA A 34 18.74 -0.56 5.12
C ALA A 34 19.24 0.78 4.57
N SER A 35 19.98 0.74 3.46
CA SER A 35 20.23 1.89 2.60
C SER A 35 19.11 2.00 1.58
N VAL A 36 18.51 3.17 1.44
CA VAL A 36 17.33 3.38 0.60
C VAL A 36 17.66 4.23 -0.61
N ARG A 37 17.33 3.75 -1.82
CA ARG A 37 17.26 4.57 -3.04
C ARG A 37 15.82 5.01 -3.25
N ALA A 38 15.56 6.28 -2.94
CA ALA A 38 14.22 6.87 -3.02
C ALA A 38 13.95 7.44 -4.41
N VAL A 39 13.20 6.71 -5.24
CA VAL A 39 12.87 7.12 -6.61
C VAL A 39 11.71 8.11 -6.59
N VAL A 40 11.97 9.31 -7.08
CA VAL A 40 11.03 10.45 -7.17
C VAL A 40 11.12 11.10 -8.55
N ARG A 41 10.05 11.79 -8.95
CA ARG A 41 10.02 12.50 -10.25
C ARG A 41 10.61 13.90 -10.19
N ARG A 42 10.70 14.50 -9.01
CA ARG A 42 11.17 15.89 -8.82
C ARG A 42 12.21 15.93 -7.73
N LEU A 43 13.29 16.64 -8.01
CA LEU A 43 14.38 16.87 -7.06
C LEU A 43 13.87 17.53 -5.78
N GLY A 44 14.41 17.12 -4.63
CA GLY A 44 14.10 17.66 -3.32
C GLY A 44 12.77 17.19 -2.73
N THR A 45 12.17 16.12 -3.28
CA THR A 45 10.89 15.59 -2.79
C THR A 45 11.01 14.25 -2.07
N ALA A 46 12.18 13.62 -2.07
CA ALA A 46 12.40 12.40 -1.29
C ALA A 46 12.43 12.72 0.22
N PRO A 47 12.11 11.74 1.09
CA PRO A 47 12.23 11.92 2.53
C PRO A 47 13.67 12.29 2.94
N ALA A 48 13.82 13.40 3.67
CA ALA A 48 15.12 13.87 4.16
C ALA A 48 15.54 13.08 5.42
N LEU A 49 15.94 11.82 5.23
CA LEU A 49 16.35 10.93 6.31
C LEU A 49 17.78 10.42 6.08
N PRO A 50 18.60 10.24 7.15
CA PRO A 50 19.90 9.59 7.03
C PRO A 50 19.73 8.18 6.44
N GLY A 51 20.55 7.82 5.45
CA GLY A 51 20.46 6.52 4.75
C GLY A 51 19.46 6.49 3.59
N VAL A 52 18.77 7.59 3.29
CA VAL A 52 17.94 7.75 2.09
C VAL A 52 18.70 8.56 1.05
N GLU A 53 18.88 8.00 -0.13
CA GLU A 53 19.48 8.64 -1.29
C GLU A 53 18.40 8.93 -2.34
N GLU A 54 18.25 10.21 -2.70
CA GLU A 54 17.27 10.60 -3.71
C GLU A 54 17.72 10.19 -5.12
N ARG A 55 16.82 9.56 -5.86
CA ARG A 55 16.97 9.15 -7.25
C ARG A 55 15.90 9.80 -8.11
N VAL A 56 16.29 10.78 -8.92
CA VAL A 56 15.34 11.57 -9.72
C VAL A 56 15.22 11.00 -11.13
N GLY A 57 14.00 10.61 -11.51
CA GLY A 57 13.72 10.12 -12.85
C GLY A 57 12.31 9.52 -12.99
N ASP A 58 12.03 9.06 -14.19
CA ASP A 58 10.79 8.35 -14.49
C ASP A 58 11.02 6.84 -14.35
N PHE A 59 10.39 6.23 -13.35
CA PHE A 59 10.54 4.80 -13.08
C PHE A 59 9.92 3.92 -14.19
N THR A 60 9.12 4.47 -15.07
CA THR A 60 8.55 3.75 -16.21
C THR A 60 9.55 3.56 -17.35
N GLU A 61 10.66 4.31 -17.36
CA GLU A 61 11.71 4.23 -18.37
C GLU A 61 12.64 3.04 -18.11
N PRO A 62 12.81 2.10 -19.08
CA PRO A 62 13.57 0.87 -18.87
C PRO A 62 15.04 1.10 -18.48
N ASP A 63 15.72 2.07 -19.08
CA ASP A 63 17.13 2.37 -18.80
C ASP A 63 17.31 2.98 -17.40
N PHE A 64 16.34 3.81 -16.96
CA PHE A 64 16.33 4.32 -15.60
C PHE A 64 16.10 3.19 -14.61
N ALA A 65 15.09 2.35 -14.84
CA ALA A 65 14.78 1.21 -13.98
C ALA A 65 16.00 0.27 -13.84
N ALA A 66 16.65 -0.09 -14.95
CA ALA A 66 17.83 -0.96 -14.96
C ALA A 66 18.99 -0.41 -14.11
N ARG A 67 19.25 0.90 -14.20
CA ARG A 67 20.32 1.56 -13.43
C ARG A 67 20.00 1.60 -11.93
N GLU A 68 18.76 1.91 -11.57
CA GLU A 68 18.40 2.09 -10.15
C GLU A 68 18.33 0.78 -9.38
N VAL A 69 18.05 -0.35 -10.06
CA VAL A 69 17.99 -1.68 -9.41
C VAL A 69 19.34 -2.38 -9.34
N GLU A 70 20.38 -1.86 -10.00
CA GLU A 70 21.72 -2.47 -10.00
C GLU A 70 22.28 -2.56 -8.57
N GLY A 71 22.63 -3.76 -8.13
CA GLY A 71 23.14 -4.05 -6.79
C GLY A 71 22.12 -3.87 -5.66
N ALA A 72 20.84 -3.69 -5.97
CA ALA A 72 19.79 -3.69 -4.95
C ALA A 72 19.46 -5.12 -4.49
N THR A 73 19.12 -5.29 -3.22
CA THR A 73 18.67 -6.56 -2.64
C THR A 73 17.14 -6.70 -2.70
N ALA A 74 16.43 -5.57 -2.68
CA ALA A 74 14.97 -5.55 -2.78
C ALA A 74 14.44 -4.29 -3.46
N VAL A 75 13.20 -4.38 -3.94
CA VAL A 75 12.42 -3.26 -4.49
C VAL A 75 11.08 -3.19 -3.77
N VAL A 76 10.65 -1.98 -3.42
CA VAL A 76 9.27 -1.70 -2.97
C VAL A 76 8.61 -0.74 -3.95
N THR A 77 7.49 -1.15 -4.55
CA THR A 77 6.75 -0.32 -5.51
C THR A 77 5.46 0.20 -4.91
N THR A 78 5.29 1.54 -4.88
CA THR A 78 4.13 2.18 -4.27
C THR A 78 3.36 3.11 -5.22
N VAL A 79 3.82 3.29 -6.46
CA VAL A 79 3.25 4.26 -7.39
C VAL A 79 1.91 3.79 -7.94
N HIS A 80 0.91 4.66 -7.85
CA HIS A 80 -0.32 4.58 -8.65
C HIS A 80 -0.80 6.01 -8.94
N PRO A 81 -1.12 6.36 -10.20
CA PRO A 81 -1.53 7.72 -10.57
C PRO A 81 -3.02 7.95 -10.28
N MET A 82 -3.34 8.17 -9.01
CA MET A 82 -4.70 8.47 -8.56
C MET A 82 -5.30 9.68 -9.31
N GLY A 83 -6.62 9.65 -9.59
CA GLY A 83 -7.34 10.74 -10.24
C GLY A 83 -6.95 11.01 -11.70
N LYS A 84 -6.21 10.09 -12.33
CA LYS A 84 -5.89 10.14 -13.76
C LYS A 84 -6.84 9.24 -14.55
N ASP A 85 -6.91 9.50 -15.88
CA ASP A 85 -7.67 8.63 -16.77
C ASP A 85 -7.09 7.21 -16.87
N LEU A 86 -7.88 6.29 -17.38
CA LEU A 86 -7.51 4.88 -17.50
C LEU A 86 -6.19 4.67 -18.25
N VAL A 87 -5.93 5.43 -19.32
CA VAL A 87 -4.70 5.30 -20.12
C VAL A 87 -3.47 5.65 -19.27
N ALA A 88 -3.54 6.74 -18.51
CA ALA A 88 -2.45 7.13 -17.62
C ALA A 88 -2.26 6.12 -16.46
N GLN A 89 -3.37 5.57 -15.93
CA GLN A 89 -3.30 4.54 -14.89
C GLN A 89 -2.66 3.25 -15.42
N TYR A 90 -3.00 2.83 -16.63
CA TYR A 90 -2.38 1.66 -17.27
C TYR A 90 -0.89 1.87 -17.54
N ARG A 91 -0.54 2.97 -18.21
CA ARG A 91 0.86 3.26 -18.57
C ARG A 91 1.77 3.31 -17.34
N VAL A 92 1.32 3.95 -16.28
CA VAL A 92 2.16 4.14 -15.07
C VAL A 92 1.98 2.98 -14.09
N GLY A 93 0.72 2.64 -13.77
CA GLY A 93 0.39 1.67 -12.73
C GLY A 93 0.65 0.22 -13.14
N VAL A 94 0.36 -0.13 -14.40
CA VAL A 94 0.54 -1.52 -14.91
C VAL A 94 1.88 -1.65 -15.63
N GLU A 95 2.05 -0.98 -16.77
CA GLU A 95 3.23 -1.14 -17.63
C GLU A 95 4.51 -0.65 -16.96
N GLY A 96 4.48 0.52 -16.32
CA GLY A 96 5.62 1.08 -15.60
C GLY A 96 6.06 0.21 -14.43
N THR A 97 5.11 -0.26 -13.62
CA THR A 97 5.40 -1.18 -12.50
C THR A 97 6.00 -2.50 -13.01
N ALA A 98 5.43 -3.08 -14.07
CA ALA A 98 5.96 -4.29 -14.68
C ALA A 98 7.35 -4.08 -15.30
N THR A 99 7.61 -2.93 -15.90
CA THR A 99 8.94 -2.58 -16.46
C THR A 99 9.98 -2.52 -15.35
N PHE A 100 9.66 -1.86 -14.25
CA PHE A 100 10.58 -1.78 -13.10
C PHE A 100 10.83 -3.16 -12.47
N ALA A 101 9.79 -3.97 -12.35
CA ALA A 101 9.89 -5.33 -11.80
C ALA A 101 10.70 -6.27 -12.70
N ARG A 102 10.57 -6.19 -14.03
CA ARG A 102 11.41 -6.95 -14.98
C ARG A 102 12.87 -6.52 -14.88
N ALA A 103 13.15 -5.23 -14.74
CA ALA A 103 14.50 -4.74 -14.52
C ALA A 103 15.09 -5.30 -13.22
N ALA A 104 14.31 -5.32 -12.13
CA ALA A 104 14.71 -5.91 -10.86
C ALA A 104 15.02 -7.41 -10.98
N ALA A 105 14.14 -8.18 -11.60
CA ALA A 105 14.36 -9.61 -11.83
C ALA A 105 15.63 -9.88 -12.68
N LYS A 106 15.83 -9.11 -13.75
CA LYS A 106 17.02 -9.22 -14.62
C LYS A 106 18.33 -8.88 -13.88
N ALA A 107 18.28 -7.95 -12.95
CA ALA A 107 19.41 -7.56 -12.10
C ALA A 107 19.66 -8.53 -10.94
N GLY A 108 18.84 -9.58 -10.77
CA GLY A 108 18.97 -10.54 -9.69
C GLY A 108 18.49 -10.03 -8.32
N VAL A 109 17.61 -9.04 -8.30
CA VAL A 109 16.98 -8.56 -7.06
C VAL A 109 16.19 -9.70 -6.43
N GLU A 110 16.46 -9.99 -5.16
CA GLU A 110 15.89 -11.17 -4.49
C GLU A 110 14.41 -11.01 -4.20
N ARG A 111 13.96 -9.80 -3.81
CA ARG A 111 12.63 -9.54 -3.30
C ARG A 111 12.01 -8.30 -3.93
N LEU A 112 10.73 -8.43 -4.30
CA LEU A 112 9.91 -7.33 -4.77
C LEU A 112 8.63 -7.28 -3.93
N VAL A 113 8.38 -6.16 -3.27
CA VAL A 113 7.15 -5.90 -2.51
C VAL A 113 6.33 -4.85 -3.25
N HIS A 114 5.15 -5.23 -3.72
CA HIS A 114 4.23 -4.30 -4.39
C HIS A 114 3.10 -3.89 -3.47
N ILE A 115 2.87 -2.59 -3.32
CA ILE A 115 1.69 -2.08 -2.63
C ILE A 115 0.52 -2.08 -3.62
N SER A 116 -0.23 -3.17 -3.59
CA SER A 116 -1.49 -3.35 -4.31
C SER A 116 -2.67 -2.73 -3.53
N THR A 117 -3.83 -3.36 -3.53
CA THR A 117 -5.02 -2.91 -2.79
C THR A 117 -6.03 -4.05 -2.62
N ALA A 118 -6.79 -4.03 -1.54
CA ALA A 118 -7.97 -4.89 -1.38
C ALA A 118 -9.14 -4.52 -2.32
N ALA A 119 -9.06 -3.38 -3.02
CA ALA A 119 -10.07 -3.03 -4.03
C ALA A 119 -10.08 -3.98 -5.25
N VAL A 120 -9.04 -4.80 -5.42
CA VAL A 120 -8.99 -5.84 -6.48
C VAL A 120 -9.99 -6.98 -6.25
N TYR A 121 -10.57 -7.12 -5.07
CA TYR A 121 -11.55 -8.16 -4.77
C TYR A 121 -12.97 -7.71 -5.08
N ASP A 122 -13.79 -8.66 -5.55
CA ASP A 122 -15.23 -8.49 -5.57
C ASP A 122 -15.75 -8.43 -4.13
N ARG A 123 -16.37 -7.30 -3.80
CA ARG A 123 -17.01 -7.01 -2.52
C ARG A 123 -18.44 -6.58 -2.73
N SER A 124 -19.15 -7.31 -3.60
CA SER A 124 -20.58 -7.10 -3.82
C SER A 124 -21.39 -7.48 -2.59
N PRO A 125 -22.60 -6.94 -2.41
CA PRO A 125 -23.49 -7.35 -1.33
C PRO A 125 -23.68 -8.87 -1.30
N GLY A 126 -23.50 -9.48 -0.12
CA GLY A 126 -23.65 -10.92 0.07
C GLY A 126 -22.42 -11.78 -0.24
N THR A 127 -21.30 -11.20 -0.68
CA THR A 127 -20.05 -11.95 -0.94
C THR A 127 -19.46 -12.59 0.33
N GLY A 128 -19.79 -12.09 1.53
CA GLY A 128 -19.20 -12.60 2.78
C GLY A 128 -17.77 -12.10 3.00
N ASP A 129 -16.98 -12.87 3.78
CA ASP A 129 -15.59 -12.54 4.08
C ASP A 129 -14.70 -12.71 2.84
N VAL A 130 -13.67 -11.88 2.76
CA VAL A 130 -12.71 -11.85 1.65
C VAL A 130 -11.33 -12.28 2.13
N THR A 131 -10.76 -13.27 1.43
CA THR A 131 -9.40 -13.79 1.62
C THR A 131 -8.57 -13.60 0.35
N GLU A 132 -7.31 -14.00 0.37
CA GLU A 132 -6.43 -13.92 -0.81
C GLU A 132 -6.87 -14.84 -1.97
N SER A 133 -7.74 -15.81 -1.71
CA SER A 133 -8.33 -16.71 -2.71
C SER A 133 -9.70 -16.26 -3.22
N SER A 134 -10.24 -15.15 -2.70
CA SER A 134 -11.54 -14.63 -3.13
C SER A 134 -11.51 -14.14 -4.58
N PRO A 135 -12.65 -14.16 -5.28
CA PRO A 135 -12.76 -13.65 -6.64
C PRO A 135 -12.29 -12.20 -6.76
N LEU A 136 -11.59 -11.92 -7.86
CA LEU A 136 -11.19 -10.56 -8.21
C LEU A 136 -12.32 -9.86 -8.98
N VAL A 137 -12.28 -8.54 -9.00
CA VAL A 137 -13.24 -7.71 -9.73
C VAL A 137 -13.23 -7.99 -11.23
N GLY A 138 -14.39 -7.84 -11.88
CA GLY A 138 -14.52 -7.85 -13.35
C GLY A 138 -14.10 -6.49 -13.96
N ASP A 139 -14.06 -6.45 -15.30
CA ASP A 139 -13.59 -5.30 -16.08
C ASP A 139 -14.48 -4.04 -15.94
N ASN A 140 -15.67 -4.18 -15.39
CA ASN A 140 -16.62 -3.09 -15.16
C ASN A 140 -16.54 -2.47 -13.74
N ALA A 141 -15.55 -2.85 -12.93
CA ALA A 141 -15.44 -2.42 -11.54
C ALA A 141 -14.88 -0.99 -11.34
N GLY A 142 -14.62 -0.27 -12.43
CA GLY A 142 -13.99 1.06 -12.43
C GLY A 142 -12.47 1.00 -12.63
N ASP A 143 -11.91 2.12 -13.00
CA ASP A 143 -10.51 2.21 -13.49
C ASP A 143 -9.48 1.75 -12.44
N TYR A 144 -9.62 2.24 -11.20
CA TYR A 144 -8.64 1.96 -10.15
C TYR A 144 -8.57 0.47 -9.76
N PRO A 145 -9.67 -0.22 -9.42
CA PRO A 145 -9.62 -1.64 -9.09
C PRO A 145 -9.11 -2.50 -10.25
N VAL A 146 -9.55 -2.20 -11.47
CA VAL A 146 -9.16 -2.94 -12.68
C VAL A 146 -7.66 -2.79 -12.95
N THR A 147 -7.13 -1.57 -12.96
CA THR A 147 -5.70 -1.34 -13.21
C THR A 147 -4.81 -1.92 -12.11
N LYS A 148 -5.28 -1.94 -10.85
CA LYS A 148 -4.54 -2.59 -9.75
C LYS A 148 -4.56 -4.12 -9.88
N ARG A 149 -5.70 -4.72 -10.24
CA ARG A 149 -5.81 -6.15 -10.56
C ARG A 149 -4.86 -6.55 -11.70
N ASP A 150 -4.84 -5.75 -12.76
CA ASP A 150 -4.01 -6.01 -13.94
C ASP A 150 -2.52 -5.80 -13.66
N ALA A 151 -2.16 -4.87 -12.77
CA ALA A 151 -0.79 -4.74 -12.26
C ALA A 151 -0.37 -5.98 -11.46
N ASP A 152 -1.23 -6.48 -10.58
CA ASP A 152 -1.00 -7.73 -9.84
C ASP A 152 -0.77 -8.91 -10.81
N ALA A 153 -1.60 -9.03 -11.85
CA ALA A 153 -1.46 -10.06 -12.87
C ALA A 153 -0.14 -9.92 -13.66
N ALA A 154 0.21 -8.70 -14.08
CA ALA A 154 1.47 -8.46 -14.80
C ALA A 154 2.71 -8.77 -13.94
N LEU A 155 2.65 -8.54 -12.63
CA LEU A 155 3.70 -8.91 -11.70
C LEU A 155 3.78 -10.44 -11.47
N ALA A 156 2.65 -11.14 -11.51
CA ALA A 156 2.62 -12.58 -11.34
C ALA A 156 3.33 -13.34 -12.47
N GLU A 157 3.36 -12.78 -13.68
CA GLU A 157 4.03 -13.34 -14.86
C GLU A 157 5.57 -13.15 -14.85
N ILE A 158 6.12 -12.36 -13.93
CA ILE A 158 7.57 -12.10 -13.88
C ILE A 158 8.24 -13.20 -13.06
N GLU A 159 9.28 -13.81 -13.59
CA GLU A 159 10.08 -14.84 -12.91
C GLU A 159 11.41 -14.25 -12.40
N GLY A 160 12.14 -15.03 -11.59
CA GLY A 160 13.50 -14.69 -11.14
C GLY A 160 13.60 -13.82 -9.90
N THR A 161 12.48 -13.45 -9.27
CA THR A 161 12.45 -12.72 -8.00
C THR A 161 11.26 -13.17 -7.16
N THR A 162 11.38 -13.15 -5.84
CA THR A 162 10.24 -13.40 -4.93
C THR A 162 9.37 -12.16 -4.86
N ARG A 163 8.10 -12.27 -5.24
CA ARG A 163 7.16 -11.14 -5.29
C ARG A 163 6.08 -11.29 -4.23
N VAL A 164 5.86 -10.22 -3.48
CA VAL A 164 4.78 -10.13 -2.50
C VAL A 164 3.86 -8.97 -2.90
N LEU A 165 2.58 -9.26 -3.08
CA LEU A 165 1.55 -8.28 -3.40
C LEU A 165 0.79 -7.94 -2.12
N LEU A 166 1.15 -6.86 -1.44
CA LEU A 166 0.42 -6.40 -0.26
C LEU A 166 -0.89 -5.75 -0.70
N ARG A 167 -2.01 -6.25 -0.21
CA ARG A 167 -3.36 -5.78 -0.54
C ARG A 167 -4.01 -5.09 0.67
N PRO A 168 -3.58 -3.85 0.99
CA PRO A 168 -4.20 -3.06 2.04
C PRO A 168 -5.59 -2.57 1.63
N PRO A 169 -6.50 -2.38 2.59
CA PRO A 169 -7.77 -1.68 2.41
C PRO A 169 -7.59 -0.15 2.50
N ALA A 170 -8.46 0.57 3.23
CA ALA A 170 -8.25 1.97 3.54
C ALA A 170 -6.99 2.16 4.39
N ILE A 171 -6.04 2.94 3.88
CA ILE A 171 -4.79 3.26 4.58
C ILE A 171 -5.00 4.56 5.35
N LEU A 172 -5.12 4.48 6.67
CA LEU A 172 -5.21 5.62 7.57
C LEU A 172 -3.82 6.10 7.99
N GLY A 173 -3.70 7.37 8.28
CA GLY A 173 -2.50 8.01 8.78
C GLY A 173 -2.33 9.43 8.23
N PRO A 174 -1.67 10.32 8.98
CA PRO A 174 -1.51 11.72 8.62
C PRO A 174 -0.60 11.90 7.40
N GLY A 175 -0.88 12.92 6.59
CA GLY A 175 -0.08 13.31 5.43
C GLY A 175 -0.92 14.01 4.36
N GLU A 176 -0.32 14.97 3.66
CA GLU A 176 -1.00 15.77 2.63
C GLU A 176 -1.62 14.94 1.51
N THR A 177 -1.02 13.79 1.19
CA THR A 177 -1.50 12.86 0.15
C THR A 177 -2.34 11.71 0.71
N SER A 178 -2.71 11.76 1.99
CA SER A 178 -3.56 10.76 2.63
C SER A 178 -4.99 10.86 2.09
N ILE A 179 -5.46 9.80 1.46
CA ILE A 179 -6.84 9.75 0.95
C ILE A 179 -7.84 9.87 2.10
N TRP A 180 -7.62 9.11 3.16
CA TRP A 180 -8.60 8.95 4.22
C TRP A 180 -8.48 9.98 5.36
N ASN A 181 -7.29 10.57 5.57
CA ASN A 181 -7.10 11.60 6.58
C ASN A 181 -7.22 13.01 6.02
N THR A 182 -7.01 13.22 4.70
CA THR A 182 -6.94 14.56 4.10
C THR A 182 -7.87 14.74 2.91
N LEU A 183 -7.74 13.94 1.85
CA LEU A 183 -8.45 14.19 0.58
C LEU A 183 -9.94 13.87 0.68
N ARG A 184 -10.32 12.72 1.25
CA ARG A 184 -11.73 12.37 1.44
C ARG A 184 -12.44 13.28 2.44
N PRO A 185 -11.86 13.67 3.59
CA PRO A 185 -12.43 14.71 4.43
C PRO A 185 -12.66 16.05 3.72
N ALA A 186 -11.73 16.48 2.85
CA ALA A 186 -11.92 17.69 2.05
C ALA A 186 -13.14 17.57 1.11
N GLU A 187 -13.35 16.42 0.45
CA GLU A 187 -14.55 16.16 -0.33
C GLU A 187 -15.81 16.25 0.53
N VAL A 188 -15.82 15.62 1.73
CA VAL A 188 -16.97 15.65 2.66
C VAL A 188 -17.28 17.08 3.11
N ARG A 189 -16.27 17.93 3.28
CA ARG A 189 -16.45 19.35 3.61
C ARG A 189 -17.08 20.11 2.44
N ASP A 190 -16.54 19.95 1.23
CA ASP A 190 -16.79 20.80 0.07
C ASP A 190 -17.99 20.33 -0.76
N ASP A 191 -18.33 19.02 -0.72
CA ASP A 191 -19.42 18.42 -1.48
C ASP A 191 -20.46 17.76 -0.55
N PRO A 192 -21.69 18.27 -0.47
CA PRO A 192 -22.77 17.64 0.29
C PRO A 192 -23.08 16.20 -0.12
N ASP A 193 -22.93 15.84 -1.40
CA ASP A 193 -23.20 14.47 -1.86
C ASP A 193 -22.16 13.48 -1.31
N ALA A 194 -20.94 13.93 -1.01
CA ALA A 194 -19.92 13.11 -0.36
C ALA A 194 -20.24 12.76 1.11
N ARG A 195 -21.25 13.41 1.71
CA ARG A 195 -21.76 13.13 3.08
C ARG A 195 -22.73 11.96 3.13
N ARG A 196 -23.20 11.50 1.94
CA ARG A 196 -24.15 10.39 1.84
C ARG A 196 -23.41 9.06 1.77
N VAL A 197 -23.59 8.22 2.79
CA VAL A 197 -22.96 6.90 2.88
C VAL A 197 -23.89 5.89 3.54
N ASN A 198 -23.71 4.60 3.20
CA ASN A 198 -24.35 3.54 3.98
C ASN A 198 -23.53 3.29 5.24
N PRO A 199 -24.13 3.48 6.44
CA PRO A 199 -23.42 3.38 7.72
C PRO A 199 -22.93 1.97 8.06
N ASP A 200 -23.63 0.95 7.56
CA ASP A 200 -23.39 -0.45 7.91
C ASP A 200 -22.38 -1.14 6.97
N LYS A 201 -22.01 -0.45 5.89
CA LYS A 201 -20.93 -0.92 5.00
C LYS A 201 -19.65 -1.13 5.79
N THR A 202 -19.00 -2.27 5.59
CA THR A 202 -17.69 -2.52 6.20
C THR A 202 -16.65 -1.54 5.70
N PHE A 203 -15.90 -0.99 6.64
CA PHE A 203 -14.74 -0.13 6.42
C PHE A 203 -13.48 -0.85 6.92
N PRO A 204 -12.91 -1.76 6.12
CA PRO A 204 -11.65 -2.38 6.49
C PRO A 204 -10.54 -1.32 6.38
N TRP A 205 -9.60 -1.36 7.30
CA TRP A 205 -8.56 -0.34 7.40
C TRP A 205 -7.22 -0.92 7.85
N VAL A 206 -6.16 -0.17 7.63
CA VAL A 206 -4.82 -0.40 8.19
C VAL A 206 -4.15 0.95 8.43
N HIS A 207 -3.33 1.06 9.46
CA HIS A 207 -2.52 2.27 9.64
C HIS A 207 -1.28 2.23 8.75
N VAL A 208 -0.90 3.39 8.17
CA VAL A 208 0.23 3.50 7.24
C VAL A 208 1.56 3.04 7.86
N ALA A 209 1.77 3.30 9.16
CA ALA A 209 2.98 2.86 9.86
C ALA A 209 3.06 1.33 9.95
N ASP A 210 1.95 0.64 10.21
CA ASP A 210 1.91 -0.83 10.30
C ASP A 210 2.10 -1.49 8.94
N LEU A 211 1.50 -0.92 7.89
CA LEU A 211 1.71 -1.36 6.51
C LEU A 211 3.16 -1.18 6.07
N ALA A 212 3.74 0.00 6.33
CA ALA A 212 5.11 0.32 5.98
C ALA A 212 6.13 -0.55 6.74
N ALA A 213 5.88 -0.80 8.03
CA ALA A 213 6.70 -1.69 8.84
C ALA A 213 6.74 -3.10 8.22
N PHE A 214 5.58 -3.64 7.83
CA PHE A 214 5.52 -4.97 7.22
C PHE A 214 6.19 -5.02 5.84
N ALA A 215 5.96 -4.01 5.00
CA ALA A 215 6.65 -3.90 3.71
C ALA A 215 8.17 -3.86 3.87
N ALA A 216 8.67 -3.14 4.87
CA ALA A 216 10.10 -3.07 5.19
C ALA A 216 10.65 -4.39 5.74
N ASP A 217 9.89 -5.12 6.59
CA ASP A 217 10.29 -6.45 7.06
C ASP A 217 10.44 -7.45 5.91
N LEU A 218 9.49 -7.44 4.97
CA LEU A 218 9.54 -8.26 3.77
C LEU A 218 10.76 -7.89 2.88
N ALA A 219 10.95 -6.60 2.61
CA ALA A 219 12.06 -6.12 1.77
C ALA A 219 13.43 -6.43 2.40
N CYS A 220 13.55 -6.34 3.72
CA CYS A 220 14.77 -6.69 4.45
C CYS A 220 14.96 -8.20 4.69
N GLY A 221 14.06 -9.06 4.20
CA GLY A 221 14.15 -10.51 4.38
C GLY A 221 13.93 -10.99 5.82
N ARG A 222 13.21 -10.23 6.63
CA ARG A 222 12.90 -10.58 8.03
C ARG A 222 11.72 -11.55 8.16
N VAL A 223 10.93 -11.69 7.08
CA VAL A 223 9.90 -12.73 6.97
C VAL A 223 10.51 -13.93 6.27
N SER A 224 10.52 -15.07 6.93
CA SER A 224 11.12 -16.30 6.39
C SER A 224 10.34 -16.78 5.16
N PRO A 225 11.03 -17.14 4.07
CA PRO A 225 10.38 -17.74 2.91
C PRO A 225 9.85 -19.14 3.24
N SER A 226 8.79 -19.56 2.52
CA SER A 226 8.18 -20.88 2.66
C SER A 226 7.59 -21.35 1.34
N GLU A 227 7.60 -22.64 1.09
CA GLU A 227 6.87 -23.26 -0.04
C GLU A 227 5.36 -23.20 0.16
N ASP A 228 4.90 -23.06 1.40
CA ASP A 228 3.49 -22.84 1.74
C ASP A 228 3.20 -21.33 1.87
N PRO A 229 2.41 -20.74 0.96
CA PRO A 229 2.09 -19.32 0.99
C PRO A 229 1.32 -18.88 2.23
N THR A 230 0.80 -19.79 3.03
CA THR A 230 0.12 -19.44 4.29
C THR A 230 1.10 -19.13 5.42
N THR A 231 2.36 -19.56 5.31
CA THR A 231 3.39 -19.42 6.37
C THR A 231 4.56 -18.52 5.98
N GLY A 232 4.71 -18.16 4.70
CA GLY A 232 5.77 -17.28 4.23
C GLY A 232 5.66 -16.95 2.73
N PRO A 233 6.46 -15.99 2.23
CA PRO A 233 6.52 -15.71 0.80
C PRO A 233 7.15 -16.89 0.06
N VAL A 234 6.54 -17.30 -1.07
CA VAL A 234 7.01 -18.42 -1.88
C VAL A 234 8.26 -18.01 -2.66
N PRO A 235 9.41 -18.69 -2.48
CA PRO A 235 10.66 -18.35 -3.18
C PRO A 235 10.47 -18.36 -4.70
N GLY A 236 10.86 -17.27 -5.37
CA GLY A 236 10.68 -17.10 -6.82
C GLY A 236 9.21 -17.00 -7.28
N GLY A 237 8.26 -17.18 -6.37
CA GLY A 237 6.81 -17.08 -6.62
C GLY A 237 6.26 -15.66 -6.48
N CYS A 238 4.94 -15.55 -6.65
CA CYS A 238 4.18 -14.33 -6.45
C CYS A 238 3.05 -14.59 -5.44
N THR A 239 3.14 -13.97 -4.26
CA THR A 239 2.22 -14.27 -3.15
C THR A 239 1.42 -13.02 -2.78
N PRO A 240 0.08 -13.00 -3.01
CA PRO A 240 -0.78 -11.95 -2.49
C PRO A 240 -0.99 -12.10 -0.98
N VAL A 241 -1.06 -10.96 -0.28
CA VAL A 241 -1.24 -10.89 1.17
C VAL A 241 -2.15 -9.73 1.55
N ASN A 242 -3.26 -10.02 2.21
CA ASN A 242 -4.14 -9.01 2.76
C ASN A 242 -3.53 -8.43 4.05
N VAL A 243 -3.59 -7.11 4.20
CA VAL A 243 -3.05 -6.42 5.38
C VAL A 243 -4.12 -5.49 5.94
N ALA A 244 -4.91 -5.99 6.89
CA ALA A 244 -6.01 -5.25 7.51
C ALA A 244 -5.97 -5.36 9.03
N ALA A 245 -6.05 -4.22 9.73
CA ALA A 245 -5.94 -4.16 11.19
C ALA A 245 -7.20 -4.67 11.91
N GLY A 246 -8.34 -4.62 11.26
CA GLY A 246 -9.59 -5.14 11.81
C GLY A 246 -10.83 -4.59 11.09
N PRO A 247 -12.01 -5.06 11.46
CA PRO A 247 -13.26 -4.52 10.94
C PRO A 247 -13.59 -3.19 11.61
N ALA A 248 -14.11 -2.26 10.81
CA ALA A 248 -14.85 -1.09 11.24
C ALA A 248 -16.04 -0.92 10.32
N THR A 249 -16.93 0.03 10.61
CA THR A 249 -18.01 0.42 9.72
C THR A 249 -17.78 1.82 9.16
N TRP A 250 -18.39 2.11 8.04
CA TRP A 250 -18.41 3.47 7.49
C TRP A 250 -18.99 4.48 8.48
N ARG A 251 -19.95 4.06 9.32
CA ARG A 251 -20.50 4.90 10.40
C ARG A 251 -19.38 5.49 11.26
N VAL A 252 -18.49 4.67 11.77
CA VAL A 252 -17.45 5.11 12.71
C VAL A 252 -16.48 6.09 12.06
N TYR A 253 -15.96 5.76 10.88
CA TYR A 253 -15.08 6.65 10.12
C TYR A 253 -15.79 7.98 9.75
N HIS A 254 -16.98 7.87 9.17
CA HIS A 254 -17.69 9.03 8.62
C HIS A 254 -18.17 9.98 9.71
N GLN A 255 -18.64 9.46 10.86
CA GLN A 255 -18.96 10.28 12.02
C GLN A 255 -17.75 11.02 12.58
N THR A 256 -16.57 10.37 12.61
CA THR A 256 -15.33 11.04 13.02
C THR A 256 -15.02 12.24 12.13
N VAL A 257 -15.09 12.05 10.80
CA VAL A 257 -14.83 13.12 9.82
C VAL A 257 -15.87 14.22 9.92
N THR A 258 -17.17 13.89 9.85
CA THR A 258 -18.25 14.89 9.84
C THR A 258 -18.31 15.68 11.15
N SER A 259 -18.10 15.02 12.31
CA SER A 259 -18.02 15.70 13.60
C SER A 259 -16.83 16.66 13.71
N ALA A 260 -15.66 16.28 13.17
CA ALA A 260 -14.49 17.16 13.18
C ALA A 260 -14.67 18.37 12.25
N LEU A 261 -15.39 18.21 11.15
CA LEU A 261 -15.71 19.27 10.19
C LEU A 261 -16.91 20.13 10.59
N GLY A 262 -17.71 19.73 11.59
CA GLY A 262 -18.93 20.43 12.00
C GLY A 262 -20.05 20.33 10.97
N VAL A 263 -20.13 19.23 10.21
CA VAL A 263 -21.19 18.96 9.22
C VAL A 263 -21.96 17.69 9.60
N GLU A 264 -23.20 17.57 9.11
CA GLU A 264 -24.04 16.41 9.40
C GLU A 264 -23.85 15.33 8.33
N PRO A 265 -23.76 14.03 8.71
CA PRO A 265 -23.77 12.92 7.78
C PRO A 265 -25.17 12.66 7.21
N GLU A 266 -25.25 12.19 5.96
CA GLU A 266 -26.47 11.62 5.39
C GLU A 266 -26.37 10.10 5.34
N TRP A 267 -27.29 9.41 6.01
CA TRP A 267 -27.29 7.94 6.01
C TRP A 267 -28.24 7.40 4.94
N GLU A 268 -27.73 6.47 4.11
CA GLU A 268 -28.54 5.77 3.12
C GLU A 268 -28.64 4.28 3.42
N GLU A 269 -29.77 3.68 3.06
CA GLU A 269 -30.02 2.24 3.18
C GLU A 269 -29.99 1.60 1.78
N THR A 270 -28.83 1.12 1.39
CA THR A 270 -28.61 0.38 0.14
C THR A 270 -27.94 -0.96 0.44
N PRO A 271 -28.15 -2.01 -0.37
CA PRO A 271 -27.40 -3.23 -0.19
C PRO A 271 -25.90 -2.97 -0.33
N VAL A 272 -25.12 -3.35 0.69
CA VAL A 272 -23.68 -3.15 0.74
C VAL A 272 -22.95 -4.41 1.21
N TRP A 273 -21.65 -4.45 0.97
CA TRP A 273 -20.81 -5.49 1.52
C TRP A 273 -20.58 -5.26 3.02
N THR A 274 -20.86 -6.31 3.81
CA THR A 274 -20.72 -6.32 5.29
C THR A 274 -19.77 -7.42 5.78
N GLY A 275 -19.07 -8.10 4.88
CA GLY A 275 -18.05 -9.10 5.21
C GLY A 275 -16.79 -8.46 5.80
N GLN A 276 -15.80 -9.29 6.12
CA GLN A 276 -14.51 -8.85 6.63
C GLN A 276 -13.39 -9.12 5.61
N LEU A 277 -12.39 -8.25 5.55
CA LEU A 277 -11.14 -8.53 4.87
C LEU A 277 -10.24 -9.30 5.83
N ARG A 278 -10.01 -10.57 5.53
CA ARG A 278 -9.26 -11.51 6.37
C ARG A 278 -7.75 -11.32 6.13
N ALA A 279 -6.99 -11.22 7.20
CA ALA A 279 -5.54 -10.99 7.17
C ALA A 279 -4.73 -12.11 7.85
N GLU A 280 -5.30 -13.32 7.93
CA GLU A 280 -4.68 -14.46 8.61
C GLU A 280 -3.31 -14.80 8.04
N ARG A 281 -3.10 -14.64 6.74
CA ARG A 281 -1.80 -14.87 6.11
C ARG A 281 -0.76 -13.90 6.62
N ALA A 282 -1.04 -12.60 6.66
CA ALA A 282 -0.12 -11.60 7.20
C ALA A 282 0.19 -11.88 8.68
N ILE A 283 -0.81 -12.25 9.47
CA ILE A 283 -0.65 -12.61 10.88
C ILE A 283 0.25 -13.84 11.04
N ALA A 284 0.04 -14.87 10.24
CA ALA A 284 0.88 -16.06 10.25
C ALA A 284 2.34 -15.77 9.84
N TRP A 285 2.56 -14.72 9.03
CA TRP A 285 3.89 -14.24 8.66
C TRP A 285 4.51 -13.30 9.72
N GLY A 286 3.86 -13.13 10.87
CA GLY A 286 4.35 -12.33 12.00
C GLY A 286 3.92 -10.86 11.97
N TRP A 287 3.04 -10.47 11.04
CA TRP A 287 2.46 -9.13 11.06
C TRP A 287 1.38 -9.00 12.15
N GLY A 288 1.27 -7.83 12.73
CA GLY A 288 0.17 -7.47 13.63
C GLY A 288 0.03 -5.95 13.72
N PRO A 289 -1.21 -5.43 13.81
CA PRO A 289 -1.44 -4.00 13.97
C PRO A 289 -0.92 -3.53 15.34
N ARG A 290 -0.25 -2.38 15.36
CA ARG A 290 0.23 -1.69 16.55
C ARG A 290 -0.63 -0.48 16.88
N VAL A 291 -1.17 0.16 15.84
CA VAL A 291 -2.08 1.29 15.97
C VAL A 291 -3.51 0.75 16.03
N ASP A 292 -4.24 1.07 17.08
CA ASP A 292 -5.64 0.70 17.22
C ASP A 292 -6.58 1.70 16.49
N LEU A 293 -7.85 1.32 16.33
CA LEU A 293 -8.83 2.12 15.60
C LEU A 293 -9.07 3.48 16.28
N ALA A 294 -9.12 3.50 17.60
CA ALA A 294 -9.39 4.74 18.34
C ALA A 294 -8.28 5.77 18.13
N GLN A 295 -7.02 5.32 18.16
CA GLN A 295 -5.86 6.16 17.86
C GLN A 295 -5.89 6.65 16.41
N ALA A 296 -6.12 5.77 15.43
CA ALA A 296 -6.16 6.15 14.01
C ALA A 296 -7.29 7.17 13.72
N LEU A 297 -8.44 7.04 14.36
CA LEU A 297 -9.55 7.98 14.24
C LEU A 297 -9.28 9.30 14.98
N ALA A 298 -8.58 9.26 16.12
CA ALA A 298 -8.16 10.46 16.83
C ALA A 298 -7.24 11.34 15.98
N GLU A 299 -6.27 10.73 15.29
CA GLU A 299 -5.37 11.42 14.35
C GLU A 299 -6.12 12.15 13.23
N ILE A 300 -7.18 11.54 12.67
CA ILE A 300 -8.05 12.20 11.69
C ILE A 300 -8.72 13.42 12.31
N GLY A 301 -9.37 13.25 13.47
CA GLY A 301 -10.11 14.32 14.12
C GLY A 301 -9.22 15.48 14.59
N GLU A 302 -8.00 15.20 15.01
CA GLU A 302 -7.01 16.22 15.42
C GLU A 302 -6.51 17.01 14.20
N GLY A 303 -6.08 16.31 13.14
CA GLY A 303 -5.61 16.96 11.91
C GLY A 303 -6.65 17.91 11.31
N LEU A 304 -7.92 17.47 11.21
CA LEU A 304 -8.99 18.31 10.64
C LEU A 304 -9.33 19.54 11.51
N ARG A 305 -9.22 19.44 12.83
CA ARG A 305 -9.42 20.59 13.72
C ARG A 305 -8.28 21.59 13.68
N GLU A 306 -7.03 21.13 13.43
CA GLU A 306 -5.87 22.01 13.27
C GLU A 306 -5.93 22.81 11.97
N GLU A 307 -6.35 22.19 10.86
CA GLU A 307 -6.57 22.85 9.57
C GLU A 307 -7.67 23.92 9.59
N SER A 308 -8.61 23.81 10.54
CA SER A 308 -9.76 24.74 10.68
C SER A 308 -9.44 25.95 11.55
N ARG A 309 -8.26 26.04 12.14
CA ARG A 309 -7.79 27.17 12.99
C ARG A 309 -6.94 28.16 12.21
#